data_4f58de7e67e0d8f48aa0024207136c28
#
_entry.id   4f58de7e67e0d8f48aa0024207136c28
#
_cell.length_a   1.000
_cell.length_b   1.000
_cell.length_c   1.000
_cell.angle_alpha   90.00
_cell.angle_beta   90.00
_cell.angle_gamma   90.00
#
_symmetry.space_group_name_H-M   'P 1'
#
loop_
_entity.id
_entity.type
_entity.pdbx_description
1 polymer ?
#
loop_
_entity_poly.entity_id
_entity_poly.type
_entity_poly.pdbx_seq_one_letter_code
_entity_poly.pdbx_strand_id
1 'polypeptide(L)'
;QLIDTEEKRREIIQILLTSEIISLDTETTGTEAMDCEMVGMSFSIRENQAFYVPVPCEREEALKIVNEFRPVFENEKSLKVGQNMKYDILVLMNYGIEVKGKLFDTMVAHYIIQPELRHGMDYLAEIYLNYKTIHIDELIGPKGKNQKSMRDLRPEDIFKYACEDADVTLKLKNILEKEFKDKETQDLFYEIEMPLVPVLARMENNGVRIDIEALKQSSQYFTRKMKELEQEIYAMAGEEFNIASPKQVGEVLFDKMKIVEKVKKTKTGQYVTSEDFLVSIKNTHEIVAKILEHRGLKKLLGTYIDALPLLINPKTGKTHTSFNQTVTATGRLSSSNPNLQNIPIRDEDGKEIRKAFIPDEGSLFFSADYSQIELRIIAHLSEDKNMIDAFLSGNDIHAATAAKIYKINISEVT
;
A
#
# COMPACT_ATOMS: atom_id res chain seq x y z
N GLN A 1 -10.87 7.62 -30.57
CA GLN A 1 -11.75 6.86 -31.46
C GLN A 1 -12.40 5.71 -30.70
N LEU A 2 -13.72 5.52 -30.84
CA LEU A 2 -14.47 4.41 -30.28
C LEU A 2 -14.31 3.14 -31.14
N ILE A 3 -13.91 2.04 -30.54
CA ILE A 3 -13.66 0.74 -31.17
C ILE A 3 -14.74 -0.24 -30.71
N ASP A 4 -15.91 -0.16 -31.29
CA ASP A 4 -17.14 -0.84 -30.85
C ASP A 4 -17.55 -2.03 -31.74
N THR A 5 -16.81 -2.30 -32.84
CA THR A 5 -17.07 -3.47 -33.71
C THR A 5 -15.87 -4.41 -33.77
N GLU A 6 -16.13 -5.68 -34.15
CA GLU A 6 -15.10 -6.69 -34.29
C GLU A 6 -14.05 -6.32 -35.35
N GLU A 7 -14.49 -5.73 -36.48
CA GLU A 7 -13.59 -5.27 -37.55
C GLU A 7 -12.62 -4.21 -37.01
N LYS A 8 -13.14 -3.17 -36.33
CA LYS A 8 -12.31 -2.13 -35.73
C LYS A 8 -11.34 -2.70 -34.70
N ARG A 9 -11.78 -3.69 -33.87
CA ARG A 9 -10.88 -4.35 -32.91
C ARG A 9 -9.75 -5.10 -33.62
N ARG A 10 -10.05 -5.83 -34.69
CA ARG A 10 -9.03 -6.52 -35.49
C ARG A 10 -8.00 -5.52 -36.09
N GLU A 11 -8.49 -4.41 -36.63
CA GLU A 11 -7.60 -3.39 -37.20
C GLU A 11 -6.68 -2.78 -36.14
N ILE A 12 -7.23 -2.37 -35.00
CA ILE A 12 -6.39 -1.74 -33.94
C ILE A 12 -5.40 -2.73 -33.33
N ILE A 13 -5.75 -4.01 -33.17
CA ILE A 13 -4.84 -5.04 -32.67
C ILE A 13 -3.62 -5.15 -33.61
N GLN A 14 -3.80 -5.13 -34.95
CA GLN A 14 -2.68 -5.18 -35.88
C GLN A 14 -1.77 -3.95 -35.77
N ILE A 15 -2.35 -2.77 -35.55
CA ILE A 15 -1.59 -1.54 -35.32
C ILE A 15 -0.81 -1.63 -34.01
N LEU A 16 -1.44 -2.06 -32.93
CA LEU A 16 -0.81 -2.20 -31.61
C LEU A 16 0.31 -3.23 -31.61
N LEU A 17 0.15 -4.36 -32.32
CA LEU A 17 1.18 -5.41 -32.40
C LEU A 17 2.47 -4.95 -33.09
N THR A 18 2.39 -3.95 -33.98
CA THR A 18 3.54 -3.38 -34.68
C THR A 18 4.10 -2.13 -34.00
N SER A 19 3.45 -1.64 -32.95
CA SER A 19 3.86 -0.44 -32.24
C SER A 19 4.96 -0.74 -31.21
N GLU A 20 5.99 0.09 -31.19
CA GLU A 20 7.10 -0.01 -30.24
C GLU A 20 6.69 0.45 -28.84
N ILE A 21 5.79 1.42 -28.75
CA ILE A 21 5.28 2.03 -27.52
C ILE A 21 3.76 1.98 -27.53
N ILE A 22 3.17 1.51 -26.43
CA ILE A 22 1.72 1.45 -26.24
C ILE A 22 1.42 2.00 -24.87
N SER A 23 0.78 3.17 -24.80
CA SER A 23 0.15 3.65 -23.59
C SER A 23 -1.20 2.98 -23.44
N LEU A 24 -1.52 2.50 -22.24
CA LEU A 24 -2.75 1.79 -21.94
C LEU A 24 -3.33 2.25 -20.60
N ASP A 25 -4.63 2.15 -20.49
CA ASP A 25 -5.39 2.38 -19.26
C ASP A 25 -6.65 1.51 -19.27
N THR A 26 -7.17 1.15 -18.09
CA THR A 26 -8.36 0.32 -17.94
C THR A 26 -9.46 1.05 -17.17
N GLU A 27 -10.65 1.10 -17.76
CA GLU A 27 -11.85 1.58 -17.08
C GLU A 27 -12.54 0.42 -16.36
N THR A 28 -12.93 0.66 -15.12
CA THR A 28 -13.45 -0.40 -14.23
C THR A 28 -14.65 0.06 -13.42
N THR A 29 -15.34 -0.90 -12.79
CA THR A 29 -16.51 -0.63 -11.93
C THR A 29 -16.15 -0.06 -10.56
N GLY A 30 -14.88 -0.05 -10.18
CA GLY A 30 -14.43 0.40 -8.86
C GLY A 30 -12.92 0.44 -8.73
N THR A 31 -12.41 0.88 -7.59
CA THR A 31 -10.98 1.09 -7.33
C THR A 31 -10.26 -0.13 -6.77
N GLU A 32 -10.99 -1.17 -6.35
CA GLU A 32 -10.42 -2.41 -5.81
C GLU A 32 -10.21 -3.40 -6.96
N ALA A 33 -8.98 -3.51 -7.45
CA ALA A 33 -8.63 -4.28 -8.64
C ALA A 33 -9.08 -5.76 -8.57
N MET A 34 -9.08 -6.37 -7.37
CA MET A 34 -9.49 -7.77 -7.18
C MET A 34 -11.00 -8.00 -7.30
N ASP A 35 -11.80 -6.95 -7.10
CA ASP A 35 -13.27 -7.04 -7.04
C ASP A 35 -13.98 -6.39 -8.22
N CYS A 36 -13.29 -5.47 -8.90
CA CYS A 36 -13.87 -4.72 -10.02
C CYS A 36 -14.00 -5.57 -11.30
N GLU A 37 -14.87 -5.11 -12.16
CA GLU A 37 -15.02 -5.60 -13.53
C GLU A 37 -14.50 -4.54 -14.50
N MET A 38 -13.91 -4.98 -15.60
CA MET A 38 -13.44 -4.09 -16.66
C MET A 38 -14.63 -3.56 -17.45
N VAL A 39 -14.69 -2.26 -17.61
CA VAL A 39 -15.71 -1.52 -18.42
C VAL A 39 -15.18 -1.20 -19.80
N GLY A 40 -13.87 -1.03 -19.94
CA GLY A 40 -13.21 -0.80 -21.19
C GLY A 40 -11.69 -0.75 -21.07
N MET A 41 -11.04 -0.66 -22.22
CA MET A 41 -9.59 -0.51 -22.35
C MET A 41 -9.30 0.63 -23.28
N SER A 42 -8.38 1.51 -22.93
CA SER A 42 -7.91 2.57 -23.80
C SER A 42 -6.44 2.40 -24.19
N PHE A 43 -6.09 2.86 -25.38
CA PHE A 43 -4.75 2.74 -25.93
C PHE A 43 -4.35 4.03 -26.65
N SER A 44 -3.09 4.44 -26.52
CA SER A 44 -2.47 5.49 -27.32
C SER A 44 -1.09 5.05 -27.78
N ILE A 45 -0.76 5.28 -29.04
CA ILE A 45 0.54 4.95 -29.66
C ILE A 45 1.25 6.19 -30.18
N ARG A 46 0.54 7.29 -30.25
CA ARG A 46 1.03 8.60 -30.71
C ARG A 46 0.22 9.69 -30.05
N GLU A 47 0.88 10.77 -29.67
CA GLU A 47 0.22 11.93 -29.07
C GLU A 47 -0.98 12.42 -29.89
N ASN A 48 -2.06 12.73 -29.23
CA ASN A 48 -3.34 13.16 -29.78
C ASN A 48 -4.07 12.09 -30.62
N GLN A 49 -3.71 10.82 -30.44
CA GLN A 49 -4.38 9.69 -31.06
C GLN A 49 -4.59 8.58 -30.05
N ALA A 50 -5.84 8.36 -29.68
CA ALA A 50 -6.19 7.31 -28.73
C ALA A 50 -7.44 6.53 -29.16
N PHE A 51 -7.57 5.33 -28.64
CA PHE A 51 -8.59 4.35 -28.97
C PHE A 51 -9.22 3.83 -27.68
N TYR A 52 -10.52 3.69 -27.65
CA TYR A 52 -11.25 3.10 -26.53
C TYR A 52 -12.05 1.90 -27.00
N VAL A 53 -11.87 0.78 -26.33
CA VAL A 53 -12.53 -0.51 -26.57
C VAL A 53 -13.49 -0.77 -25.42
N PRO A 54 -14.81 -0.66 -25.60
CA PRO A 54 -15.78 -0.98 -24.57
C PRO A 54 -15.80 -2.49 -24.30
N VAL A 55 -15.93 -2.86 -23.03
CA VAL A 55 -16.04 -4.24 -22.57
C VAL A 55 -17.42 -4.44 -21.95
N PRO A 56 -18.24 -5.42 -22.46
CA PRO A 56 -19.58 -5.66 -21.97
C PRO A 56 -19.59 -6.19 -20.52
N CYS A 57 -20.77 -6.16 -19.87
CA CYS A 57 -20.94 -6.68 -18.50
C CYS A 57 -20.98 -8.21 -18.45
N GLU A 58 -21.43 -8.84 -19.54
CA GLU A 58 -21.49 -10.28 -19.59
C GLU A 58 -20.09 -10.88 -19.58
N ARG A 59 -19.78 -11.64 -18.52
CA ARG A 59 -18.42 -12.14 -18.24
C ARG A 59 -17.81 -12.93 -19.40
N GLU A 60 -18.60 -13.76 -20.07
CA GLU A 60 -18.11 -14.58 -21.19
C GLU A 60 -17.74 -13.71 -22.40
N GLU A 61 -18.57 -12.73 -22.73
CA GLU A 61 -18.29 -11.78 -23.81
C GLU A 61 -17.14 -10.86 -23.48
N ALA A 62 -17.06 -10.40 -22.23
CA ALA A 62 -15.93 -9.61 -21.72
C ALA A 62 -14.63 -10.39 -21.87
N LEU A 63 -14.58 -11.64 -21.43
CA LEU A 63 -13.42 -12.52 -21.57
C LEU A 63 -13.03 -12.71 -23.04
N LYS A 64 -14.00 -12.89 -23.94
CA LYS A 64 -13.73 -13.01 -25.37
C LYS A 64 -13.05 -11.76 -25.92
N ILE A 65 -13.62 -10.59 -25.67
CA ILE A 65 -13.10 -9.31 -26.20
C ILE A 65 -11.71 -9.02 -25.60
N VAL A 66 -11.56 -9.13 -24.29
CA VAL A 66 -10.27 -8.86 -23.62
C VAL A 66 -9.18 -9.83 -24.11
N ASN A 67 -9.53 -11.11 -24.35
CA ASN A 67 -8.59 -12.09 -24.89
C ASN A 67 -8.20 -11.86 -26.36
N GLU A 68 -8.99 -11.14 -27.15
CA GLU A 68 -8.56 -10.71 -28.50
C GLU A 68 -7.28 -9.85 -28.40
N PHE A 69 -7.13 -9.06 -27.31
CA PHE A 69 -5.98 -8.18 -27.05
C PHE A 69 -4.81 -8.88 -26.31
N ARG A 70 -4.95 -10.13 -25.89
CA ARG A 70 -3.87 -10.90 -25.23
C ARG A 70 -2.53 -10.80 -25.98
N PRO A 71 -2.46 -10.96 -27.32
CA PRO A 71 -1.18 -10.83 -28.02
C PRO A 71 -0.53 -9.46 -27.90
N VAL A 72 -1.31 -8.40 -27.68
CA VAL A 72 -0.83 -7.02 -27.48
C VAL A 72 -0.21 -6.90 -26.10
N PHE A 73 -0.93 -7.34 -25.05
CA PHE A 73 -0.45 -7.26 -23.67
C PHE A 73 0.78 -8.14 -23.43
N GLU A 74 0.81 -9.33 -24.04
CA GLU A 74 1.91 -10.28 -23.88
C GLU A 74 3.08 -10.07 -24.88
N ASN A 75 3.03 -9.04 -25.73
CA ASN A 75 4.11 -8.72 -26.66
C ASN A 75 5.34 -8.18 -25.91
N GLU A 76 6.39 -8.96 -25.82
CA GLU A 76 7.64 -8.57 -25.13
C GLU A 76 8.44 -7.47 -25.86
N LYS A 77 8.14 -7.19 -27.14
CA LYS A 77 8.88 -6.23 -27.94
C LYS A 77 8.41 -4.79 -27.72
N SER A 78 7.16 -4.58 -27.33
CA SER A 78 6.62 -3.25 -27.10
C SER A 78 6.79 -2.79 -25.65
N LEU A 79 7.11 -1.50 -25.48
CA LEU A 79 7.08 -0.82 -24.19
C LEU A 79 5.61 -0.53 -23.83
N LYS A 80 5.13 -1.01 -22.70
CA LYS A 80 3.83 -0.64 -22.15
C LYS A 80 3.99 0.54 -21.21
N VAL A 81 3.19 1.57 -21.44
CA VAL A 81 3.18 2.78 -20.64
C VAL A 81 1.84 2.85 -19.91
N GLY A 82 1.83 3.22 -18.65
CA GLY A 82 0.64 3.40 -17.84
C GLY A 82 0.85 4.39 -16.70
N GLN A 83 -0.23 4.74 -16.04
CA GLN A 83 -0.24 5.55 -14.82
C GLN A 83 -0.77 4.72 -13.67
N ASN A 84 0.06 4.40 -12.65
CA ASN A 84 -0.28 3.40 -11.62
C ASN A 84 -0.62 2.02 -12.24
N MET A 85 0.19 1.62 -13.19
CA MET A 85 -0.04 0.48 -14.09
C MET A 85 -0.13 -0.86 -13.36
N LYS A 86 0.30 -0.95 -12.10
CA LYS A 86 0.08 -2.12 -11.26
C LYS A 86 -1.41 -2.45 -11.11
N TYR A 87 -2.28 -1.42 -11.03
CA TYR A 87 -3.72 -1.58 -10.99
C TYR A 87 -4.23 -2.26 -12.28
N ASP A 88 -3.83 -1.77 -13.44
CA ASP A 88 -4.23 -2.33 -14.75
C ASP A 88 -3.73 -3.75 -14.92
N ILE A 89 -2.51 -4.04 -14.49
CA ILE A 89 -1.96 -5.40 -14.48
C ILE A 89 -2.83 -6.33 -13.64
N LEU A 90 -3.26 -5.92 -12.44
CA LEU A 90 -4.13 -6.71 -11.58
C LEU A 90 -5.51 -6.94 -12.22
N VAL A 91 -6.09 -5.90 -12.82
CA VAL A 91 -7.36 -6.02 -13.55
C VAL A 91 -7.23 -7.02 -14.69
N LEU A 92 -6.15 -6.95 -15.49
CA LEU A 92 -5.89 -7.87 -16.58
C LEU A 92 -5.66 -9.32 -16.10
N MET A 93 -5.02 -9.51 -14.94
CA MET A 93 -4.86 -10.83 -14.31
C MET A 93 -6.21 -11.49 -14.00
N ASN A 94 -7.26 -10.72 -13.65
CA ASN A 94 -8.63 -11.25 -13.48
C ASN A 94 -9.23 -11.81 -14.78
N TYR A 95 -8.67 -11.45 -15.92
CA TYR A 95 -9.02 -11.98 -17.25
C TYR A 95 -8.00 -13.01 -17.76
N GLY A 96 -7.06 -13.42 -16.90
CA GLY A 96 -6.04 -14.42 -17.23
C GLY A 96 -4.98 -13.91 -18.20
N ILE A 97 -4.76 -12.59 -18.27
CA ILE A 97 -3.74 -11.98 -19.12
C ILE A 97 -2.53 -11.58 -18.26
N GLU A 98 -1.34 -11.91 -18.73
CA GLU A 98 -0.06 -11.47 -18.19
C GLU A 98 0.51 -10.34 -19.05
N VAL A 99 0.78 -9.18 -18.45
CA VAL A 99 1.45 -8.09 -19.17
C VAL A 99 2.95 -8.37 -19.21
N LYS A 100 3.50 -8.46 -20.44
CA LYS A 100 4.90 -8.79 -20.68
C LYS A 100 5.64 -7.64 -21.37
N GLY A 101 6.97 -7.74 -21.37
CA GLY A 101 7.86 -6.76 -21.96
C GLY A 101 8.25 -5.65 -20.99
N LYS A 102 8.86 -4.59 -21.53
CA LYS A 102 9.26 -3.43 -20.72
C LYS A 102 8.06 -2.61 -20.31
N LEU A 103 8.13 -2.03 -19.11
CA LEU A 103 7.10 -1.19 -18.53
C LEU A 103 7.65 0.23 -18.33
N PHE A 104 6.75 1.20 -18.35
CA PHE A 104 6.99 2.58 -17.94
C PHE A 104 5.76 3.09 -17.19
N ASP A 105 5.86 3.22 -15.89
CA ASP A 105 4.82 3.80 -15.04
C ASP A 105 5.12 5.28 -14.78
N THR A 106 4.25 6.17 -15.23
CA THR A 106 4.44 7.63 -15.12
C THR A 106 4.34 8.10 -13.65
N MET A 107 3.56 7.42 -12.81
CA MET A 107 3.49 7.69 -11.37
C MET A 107 4.83 7.38 -10.69
N VAL A 108 5.42 6.22 -10.97
CA VAL A 108 6.72 5.79 -10.43
C VAL A 108 7.85 6.65 -10.99
N ALA A 109 7.82 6.98 -12.29
CA ALA A 109 8.80 7.87 -12.90
C ALA A 109 8.85 9.24 -12.20
N HIS A 110 7.68 9.86 -12.00
CA HIS A 110 7.61 11.14 -11.30
C HIS A 110 8.00 11.03 -9.81
N TYR A 111 7.66 9.92 -9.15
CA TYR A 111 8.10 9.70 -7.78
C TYR A 111 9.62 9.68 -7.64
N ILE A 112 10.36 9.05 -8.55
CA ILE A 112 11.83 9.07 -8.55
C ILE A 112 12.37 10.47 -8.79
N ILE A 113 11.73 11.27 -9.65
CA ILE A 113 12.16 12.64 -9.97
C ILE A 113 11.86 13.61 -8.82
N GLN A 114 10.68 13.50 -8.20
CA GLN A 114 10.15 14.45 -7.20
C GLN A 114 9.38 13.71 -6.09
N PRO A 115 10.04 12.94 -5.20
CA PRO A 115 9.37 12.05 -4.22
C PRO A 115 8.47 12.77 -3.21
N GLU A 116 8.65 14.06 -3.01
CA GLU A 116 7.88 14.86 -2.05
C GLU A 116 6.55 15.41 -2.62
N LEU A 117 6.33 15.28 -3.93
CA LEU A 117 5.16 15.85 -4.60
C LEU A 117 4.03 14.82 -4.75
N ARG A 118 2.91 15.26 -5.33
CA ARG A 118 1.81 14.39 -5.72
C ARG A 118 2.12 13.75 -7.08
N HIS A 119 1.67 12.51 -7.28
CA HIS A 119 1.97 11.73 -8.47
C HIS A 119 0.71 11.35 -9.27
N GLY A 120 -0.47 11.91 -8.92
CA GLY A 120 -1.70 11.68 -9.66
C GLY A 120 -1.67 12.32 -11.04
N MET A 121 -2.30 11.67 -12.02
CA MET A 121 -2.29 12.09 -13.42
C MET A 121 -2.77 13.54 -13.64
N ASP A 122 -3.87 13.95 -12.99
CA ASP A 122 -4.40 15.31 -13.07
C ASP A 122 -3.35 16.34 -12.69
N TYR A 123 -2.65 16.11 -11.57
CA TYR A 123 -1.57 16.97 -11.10
C TYR A 123 -0.40 16.99 -12.08
N LEU A 124 0.00 15.84 -12.60
CA LEU A 124 1.10 15.75 -13.57
C LEU A 124 0.75 16.42 -14.89
N ALA A 125 -0.48 16.27 -15.38
CA ALA A 125 -0.96 16.94 -16.57
C ALA A 125 -0.95 18.47 -16.41
N GLU A 126 -1.36 18.98 -15.25
CA GLU A 126 -1.35 20.41 -14.98
C GLU A 126 0.08 20.99 -14.99
N ILE A 127 1.04 20.35 -14.28
CA ILE A 127 2.39 20.90 -14.11
C ILE A 127 3.30 20.67 -15.33
N TYR A 128 3.16 19.56 -16.05
CA TYR A 128 4.04 19.21 -17.16
C TYR A 128 3.46 19.53 -18.54
N LEU A 129 2.14 19.48 -18.67
CA LEU A 129 1.45 19.70 -19.95
C LEU A 129 0.68 21.02 -19.99
N ASN A 130 0.55 21.72 -18.84
CA ASN A 130 -0.34 22.87 -18.67
C ASN A 130 -1.77 22.53 -19.18
N TYR A 131 -2.23 21.33 -18.85
CA TYR A 131 -3.47 20.74 -19.32
C TYR A 131 -4.34 20.29 -18.15
N LYS A 132 -5.62 20.68 -18.17
CA LYS A 132 -6.61 20.24 -17.20
C LYS A 132 -7.35 19.04 -17.77
N THR A 133 -7.21 17.89 -17.16
CA THR A 133 -7.88 16.65 -17.54
C THR A 133 -9.38 16.68 -17.21
N ILE A 134 -10.14 15.82 -17.84
CA ILE A 134 -11.53 15.56 -17.47
C ILE A 134 -11.51 14.80 -16.16
N HIS A 135 -12.12 15.36 -15.12
CA HIS A 135 -12.16 14.68 -13.82
C HIS A 135 -13.24 13.61 -13.80
N ILE A 136 -12.98 12.45 -13.21
CA ILE A 136 -13.92 11.32 -13.14
C ILE A 136 -15.27 11.71 -12.53
N ASP A 137 -15.30 12.66 -11.58
CA ASP A 137 -16.54 13.17 -10.97
C ASP A 137 -17.45 13.88 -11.98
N GLU A 138 -16.91 14.34 -13.13
CA GLU A 138 -17.71 14.93 -14.20
C GLU A 138 -18.54 13.87 -14.93
N LEU A 139 -18.06 12.60 -14.92
CA LEU A 139 -18.73 11.48 -15.58
C LEU A 139 -19.71 10.77 -14.62
N ILE A 140 -19.23 10.38 -13.45
CA ILE A 140 -19.97 9.51 -12.51
C ILE A 140 -20.57 10.28 -11.32
N GLY A 141 -20.31 11.57 -11.22
CA GLY A 141 -20.74 12.42 -10.11
C GLY A 141 -19.81 12.36 -8.91
N PRO A 142 -19.97 13.30 -7.96
CA PRO A 142 -19.09 13.42 -6.81
C PRO A 142 -19.16 12.21 -5.89
N LYS A 143 -18.06 11.94 -5.21
CA LYS A 143 -17.92 10.81 -4.28
C LYS A 143 -19.04 10.83 -3.21
N GLY A 144 -19.79 9.74 -3.10
CA GLY A 144 -20.89 9.60 -2.15
C GLY A 144 -21.91 8.54 -2.56
N LYS A 145 -23.03 8.47 -1.82
CA LYS A 145 -24.08 7.46 -2.04
C LYS A 145 -24.74 7.48 -3.43
N ASN A 146 -24.69 8.62 -4.10
CA ASN A 146 -25.31 8.82 -5.44
C ASN A 146 -24.29 8.77 -6.57
N GLN A 147 -23.02 8.46 -6.29
CA GLN A 147 -22.01 8.27 -7.32
C GLN A 147 -22.37 7.06 -8.18
N LYS A 148 -22.38 7.25 -9.50
CA LYS A 148 -22.61 6.18 -10.46
C LYS A 148 -21.37 5.30 -10.61
N SER A 149 -21.54 4.12 -11.18
CA SER A 149 -20.41 3.33 -11.68
C SER A 149 -20.12 3.74 -13.14
N MET A 150 -18.87 3.56 -13.57
CA MET A 150 -18.54 3.68 -15.01
C MET A 150 -19.39 2.73 -15.88
N ARG A 151 -19.83 1.59 -15.32
CA ARG A 151 -20.72 0.63 -15.99
C ARG A 151 -22.12 1.20 -16.29
N ASP A 152 -22.55 2.21 -15.56
CA ASP A 152 -23.87 2.86 -15.76
C ASP A 152 -23.86 3.85 -16.93
N LEU A 153 -22.70 4.12 -17.52
CA LEU A 153 -22.52 5.05 -18.63
C LEU A 153 -22.47 4.30 -19.97
N ARG A 154 -22.85 4.99 -21.02
CA ARG A 154 -22.70 4.47 -22.39
C ARG A 154 -21.24 4.60 -22.85
N PRO A 155 -20.76 3.72 -23.73
CA PRO A 155 -19.41 3.84 -24.29
C PRO A 155 -19.09 5.21 -24.90
N GLU A 156 -20.08 5.86 -25.51
CA GLU A 156 -19.95 7.19 -26.11
C GLU A 156 -19.72 8.31 -25.09
N ASP A 157 -20.13 8.09 -23.85
CA ASP A 157 -19.95 9.04 -22.76
C ASP A 157 -18.58 8.82 -22.08
N ILE A 158 -18.04 7.60 -22.10
CA ILE A 158 -16.75 7.22 -21.46
C ILE A 158 -15.58 7.50 -22.40
N PHE A 159 -15.71 7.22 -23.71
CA PHE A 159 -14.55 7.10 -24.61
C PHE A 159 -13.65 8.34 -24.66
N LYS A 160 -14.18 9.53 -24.42
CA LYS A 160 -13.37 10.76 -24.43
C LYS A 160 -12.45 10.81 -23.25
N TYR A 161 -12.98 10.51 -22.07
CA TYR A 161 -12.23 10.42 -20.81
C TYR A 161 -11.14 9.34 -20.91
N ALA A 162 -11.52 8.12 -21.25
CA ALA A 162 -10.59 7.00 -21.37
C ALA A 162 -9.48 7.21 -22.42
N CYS A 163 -9.84 7.81 -23.57
CA CYS A 163 -8.85 8.18 -24.59
C CYS A 163 -7.92 9.29 -24.11
N GLU A 164 -8.42 10.24 -23.31
CA GLU A 164 -7.61 11.31 -22.73
C GLU A 164 -6.57 10.72 -21.77
N ASP A 165 -6.97 9.79 -20.88
CA ASP A 165 -6.10 9.17 -19.90
C ASP A 165 -4.93 8.43 -20.58
N ALA A 166 -5.19 7.64 -21.61
CA ALA A 166 -4.14 6.97 -22.38
C ALA A 166 -3.22 7.97 -23.13
N ASP A 167 -3.75 9.04 -23.70
CA ASP A 167 -2.98 10.04 -24.44
C ASP A 167 -2.14 10.93 -23.52
N VAL A 168 -2.72 11.39 -22.41
CA VAL A 168 -2.02 12.18 -21.39
C VAL A 168 -0.88 11.35 -20.78
N THR A 169 -1.12 10.10 -20.47
CA THR A 169 -0.11 9.16 -19.96
C THR A 169 1.07 9.01 -20.94
N LEU A 170 0.79 8.90 -22.25
CA LEU A 170 1.86 8.85 -23.26
C LEU A 170 2.67 10.16 -23.34
N LYS A 171 1.99 11.30 -23.29
CA LYS A 171 2.66 12.62 -23.25
C LYS A 171 3.52 12.80 -22.03
N LEU A 172 3.01 12.41 -20.85
CA LEU A 172 3.75 12.43 -19.59
C LEU A 172 5.00 11.56 -19.66
N LYS A 173 4.90 10.33 -20.20
CA LYS A 173 6.05 9.46 -20.43
C LYS A 173 7.13 10.17 -21.25
N ASN A 174 6.75 10.81 -22.35
CA ASN A 174 7.70 11.49 -23.26
C ASN A 174 8.44 12.67 -22.59
N ILE A 175 7.85 13.28 -21.58
CA ILE A 175 8.47 14.36 -20.81
C ILE A 175 9.29 13.77 -19.66
N LEU A 176 8.68 12.92 -18.82
CA LEU A 176 9.32 12.41 -17.60
C LEU A 176 10.58 11.58 -17.89
N GLU A 177 10.61 10.83 -19.00
CA GLU A 177 11.79 10.10 -19.41
C GLU A 177 13.02 11.00 -19.66
N LYS A 178 12.78 12.24 -20.11
CA LYS A 178 13.83 13.25 -20.34
C LYS A 178 14.28 13.95 -19.06
N GLU A 179 13.44 13.90 -18.01
CA GLU A 179 13.75 14.48 -16.70
C GLU A 179 14.69 13.60 -15.86
N PHE A 180 14.95 12.37 -16.25
CA PHE A 180 15.97 11.54 -15.60
C PHE A 180 17.37 12.13 -15.81
N LYS A 181 17.92 12.72 -14.72
CA LYS A 181 19.12 13.59 -14.78
C LYS A 181 20.41 12.83 -15.08
N ASP A 182 20.50 11.57 -14.67
CA ASP A 182 21.71 10.76 -14.76
C ASP A 182 21.38 9.29 -14.99
N LYS A 183 22.45 8.52 -15.22
CA LYS A 183 22.34 7.10 -15.46
C LYS A 183 21.86 6.33 -14.21
N GLU A 184 22.23 6.76 -13.01
CA GLU A 184 21.85 6.09 -11.77
C GLU A 184 20.33 6.16 -11.57
N THR A 185 19.70 7.31 -11.83
CA THR A 185 18.25 7.48 -11.82
C THR A 185 17.56 6.61 -12.87
N GLN A 186 18.13 6.51 -14.07
CA GLN A 186 17.62 5.63 -15.12
C GLN A 186 17.74 4.16 -14.74
N ASP A 187 18.90 3.74 -14.23
CA ASP A 187 19.14 2.37 -13.80
C ASP A 187 18.21 2.00 -12.63
N LEU A 188 18.00 2.89 -11.64
CA LEU A 188 17.01 2.70 -10.58
C LEU A 188 15.61 2.46 -11.14
N PHE A 189 15.17 3.29 -12.08
CA PHE A 189 13.87 3.16 -12.70
C PHE A 189 13.70 1.86 -13.48
N TYR A 190 14.62 1.60 -14.44
CA TYR A 190 14.45 0.49 -15.37
C TYR A 190 14.88 -0.86 -14.83
N GLU A 191 15.87 -0.91 -13.90
CA GLU A 191 16.42 -2.16 -13.39
C GLU A 191 15.84 -2.59 -12.04
N ILE A 192 15.21 -1.67 -11.30
CA ILE A 192 14.63 -1.94 -9.96
C ILE A 192 13.14 -1.67 -9.92
N GLU A 193 12.72 -0.42 -10.13
CA GLU A 193 11.32 -0.03 -9.88
C GLU A 193 10.35 -0.62 -10.90
N MET A 194 10.68 -0.60 -12.19
CA MET A 194 9.79 -1.19 -13.20
C MET A 194 9.69 -2.71 -13.11
N PRO A 195 10.77 -3.48 -12.93
CA PRO A 195 10.67 -4.92 -12.66
C PRO A 195 9.93 -5.28 -11.38
N LEU A 196 9.90 -4.38 -10.38
CA LEU A 196 9.18 -4.59 -9.13
C LEU A 196 7.65 -4.51 -9.32
N VAL A 197 7.14 -3.69 -10.25
CA VAL A 197 5.71 -3.53 -10.51
C VAL A 197 4.97 -4.88 -10.72
N PRO A 198 5.37 -5.74 -11.66
CA PRO A 198 4.70 -7.02 -11.85
C PRO A 198 4.94 -8.01 -10.70
N VAL A 199 6.02 -7.86 -9.94
CA VAL A 199 6.25 -8.66 -8.72
C VAL A 199 5.23 -8.30 -7.66
N LEU A 200 5.03 -7.01 -7.39
CA LEU A 200 4.03 -6.53 -6.44
C LEU A 200 2.61 -6.90 -6.88
N ALA A 201 2.29 -6.75 -8.16
CA ALA A 201 0.99 -7.18 -8.69
C ALA A 201 0.74 -8.68 -8.42
N ARG A 202 1.72 -9.55 -8.65
CA ARG A 202 1.59 -10.99 -8.34
C ARG A 202 1.46 -11.26 -6.84
N MET A 203 2.20 -10.54 -6.00
CA MET A 203 2.07 -10.67 -4.55
C MET A 203 0.66 -10.28 -4.08
N GLU A 204 0.14 -9.16 -4.56
CA GLU A 204 -1.21 -8.70 -4.25
C GLU A 204 -2.27 -9.68 -4.76
N ASN A 205 -2.13 -10.16 -6.01
CA ASN A 205 -3.05 -11.14 -6.60
C ASN A 205 -3.05 -12.48 -5.85
N ASN A 206 -1.89 -12.94 -5.39
CA ASN A 206 -1.78 -14.17 -4.62
C ASN A 206 -2.46 -14.08 -3.25
N GLY A 207 -2.42 -12.92 -2.62
CA GLY A 207 -2.97 -12.71 -1.28
C GLY A 207 -2.39 -13.65 -0.22
N VAL A 208 -2.95 -13.59 0.98
CA VAL A 208 -2.57 -14.43 2.11
C VAL A 208 -3.81 -15.00 2.81
N ARG A 209 -3.76 -16.26 3.22
CA ARG A 209 -4.84 -16.90 3.99
C ARG A 209 -4.79 -16.48 5.45
N ILE A 210 -5.98 -16.29 6.00
CA ILE A 210 -6.19 -15.96 7.41
C ILE A 210 -7.00 -17.08 8.07
N ASP A 211 -6.55 -17.56 9.21
CA ASP A 211 -7.30 -18.47 10.07
C ASP A 211 -8.34 -17.67 10.87
N ILE A 212 -9.57 -17.67 10.38
CA ILE A 212 -10.69 -16.94 10.99
C ILE A 212 -10.99 -17.45 12.40
N GLU A 213 -10.92 -18.76 12.63
CA GLU A 213 -11.23 -19.34 13.93
C GLU A 213 -10.17 -18.99 14.96
N ALA A 214 -8.89 -18.95 14.58
CA ALA A 214 -7.81 -18.48 15.44
C ALA A 214 -8.01 -16.99 15.82
N LEU A 215 -8.36 -16.12 14.86
CA LEU A 215 -8.67 -14.71 15.16
C LEU A 215 -9.89 -14.56 16.05
N LYS A 216 -10.94 -15.34 15.87
CA LYS A 216 -12.13 -15.32 16.71
C LYS A 216 -11.83 -15.74 18.15
N GLN A 217 -10.98 -16.74 18.35
CA GLN A 217 -10.52 -17.13 19.69
C GLN A 217 -9.69 -16.01 20.33
N SER A 218 -8.79 -15.41 19.56
CA SER A 218 -8.01 -14.25 19.99
C SER A 218 -8.90 -13.07 20.35
N SER A 219 -9.94 -12.76 19.55
CA SER A 219 -10.92 -11.71 19.84
C SER A 219 -11.62 -11.92 21.19
N GLN A 220 -12.06 -13.14 21.48
CA GLN A 220 -12.69 -13.48 22.76
C GLN A 220 -11.71 -13.32 23.93
N TYR A 221 -10.48 -13.80 23.77
CA TYR A 221 -9.43 -13.70 24.80
C TYR A 221 -9.10 -12.23 25.10
N PHE A 222 -8.79 -11.44 24.08
CA PHE A 222 -8.40 -10.03 24.26
C PHE A 222 -9.56 -9.16 24.74
N THR A 223 -10.79 -9.43 24.30
CA THR A 223 -11.96 -8.74 24.82
C THR A 223 -12.16 -8.97 26.31
N ARG A 224 -11.96 -10.20 26.78
CA ARG A 224 -11.99 -10.52 28.22
C ARG A 224 -10.90 -9.80 28.98
N LYS A 225 -9.63 -9.90 28.52
CA LYS A 225 -8.48 -9.21 29.11
C LYS A 225 -8.68 -7.70 29.18
N MET A 226 -9.24 -7.12 28.11
CA MET A 226 -9.55 -5.68 28.07
C MET A 226 -10.60 -5.28 29.11
N LYS A 227 -11.65 -6.09 29.31
CA LYS A 227 -12.65 -5.85 30.37
C LYS A 227 -12.07 -5.97 31.78
N GLU A 228 -11.18 -6.92 32.01
CA GLU A 228 -10.49 -7.05 33.29
C GLU A 228 -9.64 -5.80 33.57
N LEU A 229 -8.88 -5.32 32.58
CA LEU A 229 -8.11 -4.07 32.69
C LEU A 229 -9.00 -2.84 32.92
N GLU A 230 -10.17 -2.76 32.28
CA GLU A 230 -11.13 -1.68 32.51
C GLU A 230 -11.58 -1.62 33.98
N GLN A 231 -11.91 -2.77 34.58
CA GLN A 231 -12.29 -2.84 35.98
C GLN A 231 -11.15 -2.42 36.92
N GLU A 232 -9.93 -2.86 36.65
CA GLU A 232 -8.75 -2.46 37.42
C GLU A 232 -8.47 -0.95 37.32
N ILE A 233 -8.59 -0.39 36.11
CA ILE A 233 -8.43 1.05 35.86
C ILE A 233 -9.50 1.85 36.61
N TYR A 234 -10.76 1.42 36.57
CA TYR A 234 -11.86 2.08 37.29
C TYR A 234 -11.71 2.01 38.81
N ALA A 235 -11.25 0.84 39.31
CA ALA A 235 -10.97 0.70 40.74
C ALA A 235 -9.85 1.65 41.22
N MET A 236 -8.78 1.81 40.42
CA MET A 236 -7.70 2.75 40.71
C MET A 236 -8.13 4.22 40.58
N ALA A 237 -9.01 4.54 39.65
CA ALA A 237 -9.51 5.90 39.40
C ALA A 237 -10.60 6.30 40.42
N GLY A 238 -11.27 5.33 41.05
CA GLY A 238 -12.43 5.53 41.92
C GLY A 238 -13.73 5.85 41.18
N GLU A 239 -13.74 5.75 39.87
CA GLU A 239 -14.89 6.02 38.98
C GLU A 239 -14.78 5.36 37.62
N GLU A 240 -15.91 5.18 36.94
CA GLU A 240 -15.93 4.76 35.54
C GLU A 240 -15.79 5.97 34.61
N PHE A 241 -15.00 5.81 33.55
CA PHE A 241 -14.80 6.83 32.52
C PHE A 241 -14.43 6.19 31.19
N ASN A 242 -14.53 6.94 30.09
CA ASN A 242 -14.13 6.43 28.77
C ASN A 242 -12.60 6.47 28.61
N ILE A 243 -11.93 5.31 28.78
CA ILE A 243 -10.47 5.13 28.66
C ILE A 243 -9.97 5.45 27.24
N ALA A 244 -10.86 5.36 26.23
CA ALA A 244 -10.54 5.74 24.87
C ALA A 244 -10.59 7.24 24.62
N SER A 245 -11.16 8.04 25.54
CA SER A 245 -11.26 9.48 25.42
C SER A 245 -10.01 10.17 25.99
N PRO A 246 -9.16 10.81 25.15
CA PRO A 246 -8.00 11.56 25.64
C PRO A 246 -8.36 12.62 26.68
N LYS A 247 -9.54 13.25 26.53
CA LYS A 247 -10.04 14.26 27.45
C LYS A 247 -10.32 13.66 28.83
N GLN A 248 -11.13 12.61 28.91
CA GLN A 248 -11.50 11.99 30.19
C GLN A 248 -10.28 11.36 30.89
N VAL A 249 -9.40 10.70 30.13
CA VAL A 249 -8.13 10.20 30.68
C VAL A 249 -7.31 11.33 31.28
N GLY A 250 -7.19 12.47 30.59
CA GLY A 250 -6.47 13.64 31.11
C GLY A 250 -7.09 14.21 32.39
N GLU A 251 -8.42 14.34 32.45
CA GLU A 251 -9.15 14.81 33.63
C GLU A 251 -8.95 13.87 34.82
N VAL A 252 -9.04 12.56 34.62
CA VAL A 252 -8.83 11.56 35.68
C VAL A 252 -7.39 11.59 36.18
N LEU A 253 -6.41 11.47 35.28
CA LEU A 253 -5.02 11.35 35.69
C LEU A 253 -4.44 12.63 36.30
N PHE A 254 -4.81 13.81 35.77
CA PHE A 254 -4.13 15.07 36.10
C PHE A 254 -4.95 16.03 36.96
N ASP A 255 -6.28 16.05 36.85
CA ASP A 255 -7.11 16.90 37.71
C ASP A 255 -7.52 16.18 39.01
N LYS A 256 -7.96 14.90 38.91
CA LYS A 256 -8.46 14.13 40.07
C LYS A 256 -7.34 13.42 40.82
N MET A 257 -6.58 12.57 40.13
CA MET A 257 -5.51 11.75 40.75
C MET A 257 -4.21 12.55 40.95
N LYS A 258 -4.00 13.61 40.16
CA LYS A 258 -2.81 14.49 40.24
C LYS A 258 -1.48 13.74 40.21
N ILE A 259 -1.39 12.72 39.35
CA ILE A 259 -0.22 11.83 39.27
C ILE A 259 1.07 12.53 38.79
N VAL A 260 0.94 13.72 38.16
CA VAL A 260 2.05 14.56 37.73
C VAL A 260 1.69 16.04 38.01
N GLU A 261 2.64 16.80 38.54
CA GLU A 261 2.43 18.22 38.91
C GLU A 261 2.29 19.16 37.70
N LYS A 262 3.05 18.90 36.64
CA LYS A 262 3.06 19.76 35.42
C LYS A 262 2.82 18.93 34.18
N VAL A 263 1.69 19.16 33.54
CA VAL A 263 1.30 18.48 32.29
C VAL A 263 1.09 19.47 31.17
N LYS A 264 1.65 19.18 30.00
CA LYS A 264 1.44 20.00 28.80
C LYS A 264 -0.02 19.88 28.34
N LYS A 265 -0.59 21.01 27.90
CA LYS A 265 -1.90 21.05 27.25
C LYS A 265 -1.75 21.29 25.75
N THR A 266 -2.66 20.78 24.99
CA THR A 266 -2.78 21.03 23.56
C THR A 266 -3.21 22.49 23.29
N LYS A 267 -3.17 22.93 22.04
CA LYS A 267 -3.66 24.26 21.63
C LYS A 267 -5.16 24.47 21.99
N THR A 268 -5.92 23.38 22.13
CA THR A 268 -7.34 23.39 22.52
C THR A 268 -7.57 23.31 24.02
N GLY A 269 -6.51 23.35 24.83
CA GLY A 269 -6.59 23.34 26.31
C GLY A 269 -6.73 21.96 26.94
N GLN A 270 -6.75 20.87 26.17
CA GLN A 270 -6.82 19.51 26.67
C GLN A 270 -5.44 18.99 27.11
N TYR A 271 -5.40 18.11 28.09
CA TYR A 271 -4.17 17.45 28.50
C TYR A 271 -3.61 16.56 27.38
N VAL A 272 -2.29 16.56 27.22
CA VAL A 272 -1.61 15.64 26.31
C VAL A 272 -1.63 14.25 26.94
N THR A 273 -2.28 13.30 26.26
CA THR A 273 -2.34 11.88 26.65
C THR A 273 -1.88 10.99 25.49
N SER A 274 -0.94 11.49 24.66
CA SER A 274 -0.32 10.70 23.59
C SER A 274 0.44 9.51 24.19
N GLU A 275 0.65 8.48 23.39
CA GLU A 275 1.37 7.27 23.81
C GLU A 275 2.76 7.62 24.34
N ASP A 276 3.55 8.42 23.60
CA ASP A 276 4.89 8.85 24.00
C ASP A 276 4.90 9.53 25.36
N PHE A 277 3.93 10.41 25.59
CA PHE A 277 3.83 11.10 26.86
C PHE A 277 3.47 10.14 28.01
N LEU A 278 2.46 9.28 27.82
CA LEU A 278 2.09 8.29 28.84
C LEU A 278 3.22 7.30 29.11
N VAL A 279 3.98 6.88 28.09
CA VAL A 279 5.18 6.05 28.28
C VAL A 279 6.22 6.77 29.13
N SER A 280 6.43 8.07 28.94
CA SER A 280 7.39 8.85 29.72
C SER A 280 7.05 8.95 31.22
N ILE A 281 5.77 8.77 31.58
CA ILE A 281 5.26 8.79 32.97
C ILE A 281 4.78 7.42 33.45
N LYS A 282 5.07 6.34 32.73
CA LYS A 282 4.59 4.98 33.02
C LYS A 282 4.89 4.52 34.44
N ASN A 283 6.04 4.94 34.99
CA ASN A 283 6.51 4.52 36.30
C ASN A 283 6.00 5.40 37.45
N THR A 284 5.20 6.44 37.18
CA THR A 284 4.70 7.33 38.23
C THR A 284 3.51 6.75 38.96
N HIS A 285 2.66 6.00 38.28
CA HIS A 285 1.49 5.34 38.86
C HIS A 285 1.05 4.16 37.99
N GLU A 286 0.66 3.05 38.61
CA GLU A 286 0.29 1.79 37.95
C GLU A 286 -0.84 1.97 36.91
N ILE A 287 -1.80 2.86 37.16
CA ILE A 287 -2.91 3.14 36.25
C ILE A 287 -2.42 3.54 34.86
N VAL A 288 -1.27 4.23 34.75
CA VAL A 288 -0.72 4.66 33.43
C VAL A 288 -0.30 3.47 32.58
N ALA A 289 0.36 2.48 33.24
CA ALA A 289 0.75 1.25 32.56
C ALA A 289 -0.48 0.48 32.05
N LYS A 290 -1.53 0.39 32.89
CA LYS A 290 -2.77 -0.31 32.52
C LYS A 290 -3.56 0.41 31.42
N ILE A 291 -3.58 1.74 31.40
CA ILE A 291 -4.18 2.53 30.33
C ILE A 291 -3.42 2.31 29.00
N LEU A 292 -2.10 2.26 29.03
CA LEU A 292 -1.29 1.95 27.85
C LEU A 292 -1.57 0.54 27.32
N GLU A 293 -1.64 -0.45 28.21
CA GLU A 293 -1.98 -1.83 27.87
C GLU A 293 -3.39 -1.93 27.27
N HIS A 294 -4.38 -1.32 27.89
CA HIS A 294 -5.76 -1.27 27.38
C HIS A 294 -5.84 -0.65 25.99
N ARG A 295 -5.15 0.47 25.75
CA ARG A 295 -5.09 1.11 24.44
C ARG A 295 -4.41 0.23 23.39
N GLY A 296 -3.34 -0.47 23.78
CA GLY A 296 -2.66 -1.45 22.93
C GLY A 296 -3.60 -2.56 22.50
N LEU A 297 -4.28 -3.21 23.46
CA LEU A 297 -5.26 -4.26 23.17
C LEU A 297 -6.41 -3.77 22.29
N LYS A 298 -6.94 -2.58 22.58
CA LYS A 298 -8.02 -1.99 21.76
C LYS A 298 -7.58 -1.75 20.32
N LYS A 299 -6.35 -1.31 20.12
CA LYS A 299 -5.77 -1.13 18.78
C LYS A 299 -5.59 -2.47 18.06
N LEU A 300 -5.10 -3.50 18.76
CA LEU A 300 -4.94 -4.85 18.20
C LEU A 300 -6.29 -5.44 17.78
N LEU A 301 -7.30 -5.36 18.64
CA LEU A 301 -8.66 -5.81 18.34
C LEU A 301 -9.22 -5.09 17.11
N GLY A 302 -9.28 -3.76 17.14
CA GLY A 302 -9.97 -3.00 16.11
C GLY A 302 -9.23 -2.94 14.77
N THR A 303 -7.89 -2.96 14.78
CA THR A 303 -7.09 -2.82 13.56
C THR A 303 -6.82 -4.15 12.87
N TYR A 304 -6.67 -5.23 13.63
CA TYR A 304 -6.25 -6.53 13.07
C TYR A 304 -7.25 -7.64 13.35
N ILE A 305 -7.56 -7.93 14.61
CA ILE A 305 -8.27 -9.15 14.98
C ILE A 305 -9.70 -9.17 14.44
N ASP A 306 -10.45 -8.08 14.63
CA ASP A 306 -11.83 -7.96 14.19
C ASP A 306 -11.94 -7.45 12.75
N ALA A 307 -10.92 -6.73 12.26
CA ALA A 307 -10.92 -6.14 10.92
C ALA A 307 -10.48 -7.14 9.83
N LEU A 308 -9.44 -7.94 10.07
CA LEU A 308 -8.89 -8.86 9.06
C LEU A 308 -9.92 -9.85 8.49
N PRO A 309 -10.82 -10.48 9.29
CA PRO A 309 -11.84 -11.37 8.75
C PRO A 309 -12.79 -10.68 7.77
N LEU A 310 -13.04 -9.38 7.95
CA LEU A 310 -13.92 -8.58 7.08
C LEU A 310 -13.26 -8.20 5.74
N LEU A 311 -11.95 -8.34 5.65
CA LEU A 311 -11.15 -8.02 4.46
C LEU A 311 -10.82 -9.26 3.62
N ILE A 312 -11.37 -10.41 3.98
CA ILE A 312 -11.21 -11.62 3.17
C ILE A 312 -12.07 -11.51 1.92
N ASN A 313 -11.43 -11.55 0.78
CA ASN A 313 -12.11 -11.53 -0.50
C ASN A 313 -12.90 -12.85 -0.69
N PRO A 314 -14.22 -12.79 -0.92
CA PRO A 314 -15.07 -13.99 -1.01
C PRO A 314 -14.76 -14.84 -2.25
N LYS A 315 -14.17 -14.28 -3.31
CA LYS A 315 -13.80 -15.01 -4.53
C LYS A 315 -12.55 -15.87 -4.33
N THR A 316 -11.58 -15.37 -3.57
CA THR A 316 -10.27 -16.02 -3.38
C THR A 316 -10.13 -16.72 -2.03
N GLY A 317 -10.95 -16.34 -1.02
CA GLY A 317 -10.81 -16.79 0.36
C GLY A 317 -9.57 -16.23 1.06
N LYS A 318 -8.95 -15.19 0.53
CA LYS A 318 -7.69 -14.59 0.99
C LYS A 318 -7.84 -13.09 1.25
N THR A 319 -6.92 -12.55 2.01
CA THR A 319 -6.77 -11.11 2.16
C THR A 319 -5.71 -10.61 1.18
N HIS A 320 -6.04 -9.54 0.47
CA HIS A 320 -5.18 -8.89 -0.52
C HIS A 320 -4.85 -7.48 -0.02
N THR A 321 -3.57 -7.23 0.24
CA THR A 321 -3.08 -5.88 0.55
C THR A 321 -2.64 -5.18 -0.72
N SER A 322 -2.53 -3.86 -0.72
CA SER A 322 -1.85 -3.09 -1.76
C SER A 322 -0.48 -2.65 -1.28
N PHE A 323 0.57 -2.93 -2.07
CA PHE A 323 1.92 -2.43 -1.85
C PHE A 323 2.19 -1.21 -2.73
N ASN A 324 2.47 -0.07 -2.10
CA ASN A 324 2.63 1.19 -2.81
C ASN A 324 4.10 1.60 -2.87
N GLN A 325 4.61 1.88 -4.09
CA GLN A 325 5.98 2.31 -4.33
C GLN A 325 6.17 3.82 -4.15
N THR A 326 5.11 4.62 -4.24
CA THR A 326 5.16 6.08 -4.40
C THR A 326 4.63 6.88 -3.21
N VAL A 327 4.51 6.25 -2.03
CA VAL A 327 3.91 6.89 -0.84
C VAL A 327 4.98 7.41 0.12
N THR A 328 6.08 6.69 0.30
CA THR A 328 7.15 7.10 1.23
C THR A 328 8.22 7.87 0.49
N ALA A 329 8.76 8.94 1.06
CA ALA A 329 9.85 9.70 0.45
C ALA A 329 11.22 8.99 0.51
N THR A 330 11.28 7.78 1.10
CA THR A 330 12.54 7.08 1.41
C THR A 330 12.82 5.87 0.50
N GLY A 331 12.00 5.60 -0.51
CA GLY A 331 12.11 4.40 -1.35
C GLY A 331 11.56 3.12 -0.71
N ARG A 332 11.03 3.18 0.53
CA ARG A 332 10.38 2.02 1.14
C ARG A 332 8.98 1.82 0.57
N LEU A 333 8.56 0.56 0.45
CA LEU A 333 7.16 0.25 0.18
C LEU A 333 6.29 0.61 1.38
N SER A 334 5.05 1.02 1.12
CA SER A 334 4.00 1.03 2.14
C SER A 334 2.94 -0.02 1.80
N SER A 335 2.19 -0.45 2.82
CA SER A 335 1.10 -1.42 2.66
C SER A 335 -0.20 -0.80 3.14
N SER A 336 -1.28 -1.02 2.39
CA SER A 336 -2.62 -0.51 2.71
C SER A 336 -3.72 -1.51 2.36
N ASN A 337 -4.86 -1.40 3.00
CA ASN A 337 -6.08 -2.16 2.76
C ASN A 337 -5.93 -3.71 2.78
N PRO A 338 -5.41 -4.33 3.86
CA PRO A 338 -4.93 -3.77 5.13
C PRO A 338 -3.44 -3.44 5.14
N ASN A 339 -2.99 -2.63 6.11
CA ASN A 339 -1.56 -2.45 6.32
C ASN A 339 -0.95 -3.65 7.05
N LEU A 340 -0.32 -4.55 6.30
CA LEU A 340 0.31 -5.75 6.84
C LEU A 340 1.74 -5.52 7.38
N GLN A 341 2.35 -4.37 7.09
CA GLN A 341 3.71 -4.05 7.58
C GLN A 341 3.73 -3.63 9.05
N ASN A 342 2.58 -3.20 9.60
CA ASN A 342 2.46 -2.72 10.97
C ASN A 342 1.93 -3.75 11.96
N ILE A 343 1.87 -5.04 11.58
CA ILE A 343 1.48 -6.12 12.50
C ILE A 343 2.54 -6.22 13.60
N PRO A 344 2.16 -6.08 14.90
CA PRO A 344 3.11 -6.10 15.99
C PRO A 344 3.90 -7.40 16.08
N ILE A 345 5.17 -7.31 16.50
CA ILE A 345 6.07 -8.46 16.63
C ILE A 345 6.78 -8.50 17.99
N ARG A 346 6.86 -7.37 18.70
CA ARG A 346 7.68 -7.24 19.90
C ARG A 346 7.03 -7.80 21.16
N ASP A 347 5.70 -7.74 21.24
CA ASP A 347 4.93 -8.25 22.37
C ASP A 347 4.28 -9.61 22.06
N GLU A 348 3.96 -10.37 23.10
CA GLU A 348 3.33 -11.68 22.95
C GLU A 348 1.92 -11.58 22.34
N ASP A 349 1.18 -10.51 22.69
CA ASP A 349 -0.17 -10.29 22.16
C ASP A 349 -0.14 -10.05 20.62
N GLY A 350 0.88 -9.31 20.12
CA GLY A 350 1.10 -9.13 18.68
C GLY A 350 1.52 -10.41 17.96
N LYS A 351 2.30 -11.27 18.62
CA LYS A 351 2.69 -12.57 18.08
C LYS A 351 1.49 -13.49 17.83
N GLU A 352 0.45 -13.42 18.67
CA GLU A 352 -0.77 -14.22 18.50
C GLU A 352 -1.48 -13.87 17.18
N ILE A 353 -1.51 -12.59 16.80
CA ILE A 353 -2.10 -12.18 15.50
C ILE A 353 -1.34 -12.80 14.34
N ARG A 354 -0.01 -12.87 14.42
CA ARG A 354 0.81 -13.46 13.35
C ARG A 354 0.55 -14.93 13.12
N LYS A 355 0.14 -15.69 14.14
CA LYS A 355 -0.22 -17.11 14.03
C LYS A 355 -1.46 -17.34 13.16
N ALA A 356 -2.31 -16.33 13.03
CA ALA A 356 -3.49 -16.40 12.16
C ALA A 356 -3.15 -16.33 10.66
N PHE A 357 -1.95 -15.90 10.29
CA PHE A 357 -1.51 -15.96 8.91
C PHE A 357 -1.01 -17.36 8.59
N ILE A 358 -1.70 -18.05 7.71
CA ILE A 358 -1.43 -19.45 7.39
C ILE A 358 -1.12 -19.62 5.89
N PRO A 359 -0.26 -20.58 5.51
CA PRO A 359 0.00 -20.88 4.11
C PRO A 359 -1.19 -21.59 3.46
N ASP A 360 -1.20 -21.65 2.13
CA ASP A 360 -2.10 -22.50 1.40
C ASP A 360 -1.84 -23.98 1.74
N GLU A 361 -2.87 -24.84 1.57
CA GLU A 361 -2.75 -26.27 1.83
C GLU A 361 -1.61 -26.89 1.01
N GLY A 362 -0.79 -27.68 1.66
CA GLY A 362 0.41 -28.26 1.04
C GLY A 362 1.59 -27.32 0.87
N SER A 363 1.48 -26.07 1.32
CA SER A 363 2.55 -25.06 1.27
C SER A 363 3.12 -24.77 2.66
N LEU A 364 4.27 -24.12 2.69
CA LEU A 364 4.93 -23.63 3.91
C LEU A 364 5.25 -22.15 3.75
N PHE A 365 5.19 -21.40 4.86
CA PHE A 365 5.79 -20.07 4.88
C PHE A 365 7.31 -20.18 4.89
N PHE A 366 7.91 -19.43 3.99
CA PHE A 366 9.35 -19.15 4.00
C PHE A 366 9.56 -17.69 4.36
N SER A 367 10.34 -17.45 5.43
CA SER A 367 10.71 -16.11 5.88
C SER A 367 12.20 -15.94 5.75
N ALA A 368 12.61 -14.89 5.04
CA ALA A 368 14.01 -14.49 4.93
C ALA A 368 14.13 -12.99 5.11
N ASP A 369 15.10 -12.56 5.90
CA ASP A 369 15.38 -11.15 6.15
C ASP A 369 16.89 -10.89 6.13
N TYR A 370 17.27 -9.72 5.65
CA TYR A 370 18.65 -9.29 5.67
C TYR A 370 19.08 -8.90 7.09
N SER A 371 20.08 -9.60 7.64
CA SER A 371 20.61 -9.27 8.97
C SER A 371 21.29 -7.90 8.96
N GLN A 372 20.66 -6.91 9.63
CA GLN A 372 21.23 -5.58 9.89
C GLN A 372 21.71 -4.85 8.62
N ILE A 373 20.99 -4.99 7.49
CA ILE A 373 21.45 -4.50 6.18
C ILE A 373 21.74 -2.99 6.19
N GLU A 374 20.91 -2.19 6.86
CA GLU A 374 21.09 -0.74 6.94
C GLU A 374 22.41 -0.37 7.65
N LEU A 375 22.73 -1.07 8.73
CA LEU A 375 24.01 -0.87 9.45
C LEU A 375 25.21 -1.32 8.63
N ARG A 376 25.07 -2.37 7.82
CA ARG A 376 26.13 -2.81 6.89
C ARG A 376 26.37 -1.77 5.78
N ILE A 377 25.30 -1.18 5.24
CA ILE A 377 25.41 -0.08 4.27
C ILE A 377 26.06 1.14 4.92
N ILE A 378 25.65 1.51 6.15
CA ILE A 378 26.28 2.63 6.88
C ILE A 378 27.77 2.35 7.12
N ALA A 379 28.14 1.13 7.55
CA ALA A 379 29.53 0.75 7.74
C ALA A 379 30.35 0.89 6.44
N HIS A 380 29.77 0.50 5.32
CA HIS A 380 30.41 0.62 4.00
C HIS A 380 30.59 2.09 3.59
N LEU A 381 29.52 2.89 3.69
CA LEU A 381 29.54 4.28 3.25
C LEU A 381 30.38 5.20 4.16
N SER A 382 30.40 4.92 5.48
CA SER A 382 31.18 5.70 6.45
C SER A 382 32.63 5.26 6.57
N GLU A 383 32.96 4.07 6.05
CA GLU A 383 34.26 3.41 6.22
C GLU A 383 34.69 3.29 7.70
N ASP A 384 33.71 3.23 8.64
CA ASP A 384 33.99 3.08 10.08
C ASP A 384 34.63 1.71 10.36
N LYS A 385 35.90 1.72 10.74
CA LYS A 385 36.69 0.50 10.98
C LYS A 385 36.07 -0.40 12.05
N ASN A 386 35.50 0.19 13.11
CA ASN A 386 34.91 -0.62 14.21
C ASN A 386 33.67 -1.36 13.74
N MET A 387 32.82 -0.70 12.94
CA MET A 387 31.64 -1.33 12.35
C MET A 387 32.04 -2.42 11.35
N ILE A 388 32.99 -2.12 10.48
CA ILE A 388 33.51 -3.09 9.48
C ILE A 388 34.10 -4.30 10.18
N ASP A 389 34.99 -4.11 11.16
CA ASP A 389 35.62 -5.18 11.91
C ASP A 389 34.59 -6.06 12.68
N ALA A 390 33.56 -5.43 13.27
CA ALA A 390 32.46 -6.15 13.92
C ALA A 390 31.72 -7.08 12.94
N PHE A 391 31.37 -6.58 11.75
CA PHE A 391 30.69 -7.39 10.72
C PHE A 391 31.58 -8.49 10.14
N LEU A 392 32.85 -8.19 9.86
CA LEU A 392 33.81 -9.20 9.37
C LEU A 392 34.08 -10.30 10.39
N SER A 393 34.06 -9.98 11.69
CA SER A 393 34.23 -10.93 12.78
C SER A 393 32.96 -11.73 13.10
N GLY A 394 31.84 -11.46 12.40
CA GLY A 394 30.56 -12.13 12.65
C GLY A 394 29.88 -11.75 13.97
N ASN A 395 30.32 -10.66 14.60
CA ASN A 395 29.75 -10.16 15.84
C ASN A 395 28.46 -9.38 15.57
N ASP A 396 27.51 -9.46 16.52
CA ASP A 396 26.35 -8.56 16.53
C ASP A 396 26.83 -7.12 16.81
N ILE A 397 26.46 -6.17 15.93
CA ILE A 397 26.92 -4.79 16.03
C ILE A 397 26.40 -4.09 17.29
N HIS A 398 25.20 -4.46 17.77
CA HIS A 398 24.63 -3.91 18.99
C HIS A 398 25.37 -4.43 20.22
N ALA A 399 25.69 -5.74 20.24
CA ALA A 399 26.50 -6.34 21.31
C ALA A 399 27.92 -5.74 21.30
N ALA A 400 28.54 -5.59 20.13
CA ALA A 400 29.87 -4.96 20.03
C ALA A 400 29.86 -3.50 20.52
N THR A 401 28.81 -2.74 20.19
CA THR A 401 28.64 -1.37 20.65
C THR A 401 28.40 -1.29 22.16
N ALA A 402 27.52 -2.13 22.70
CA ALA A 402 27.25 -2.21 24.13
C ALA A 402 28.53 -2.60 24.93
N ALA A 403 29.25 -3.61 24.47
CA ALA A 403 30.52 -4.01 25.08
C ALA A 403 31.51 -2.86 25.16
N LYS A 404 31.61 -2.05 24.08
CA LYS A 404 32.52 -0.90 24.05
C LYS A 404 32.05 0.25 24.97
N ILE A 405 30.73 0.54 24.99
CA ILE A 405 30.16 1.60 25.84
C ILE A 405 30.32 1.24 27.33
N TYR A 406 29.95 0.01 27.69
CA TYR A 406 30.01 -0.45 29.08
C TYR A 406 31.40 -0.97 29.52
N LYS A 407 32.38 -1.00 28.58
CA LYS A 407 33.74 -1.50 28.80
C LYS A 407 33.77 -2.93 29.41
N ILE A 408 32.93 -3.80 28.88
CA ILE A 408 32.84 -5.22 29.24
C ILE A 408 33.19 -6.08 28.03
N ASN A 409 33.41 -7.39 28.29
CA ASN A 409 33.61 -8.31 27.17
C ASN A 409 32.30 -8.52 26.39
N ILE A 410 32.39 -8.71 25.07
CA ILE A 410 31.22 -8.94 24.24
C ILE A 410 30.40 -10.17 24.65
N SER A 411 31.07 -11.17 25.23
CA SER A 411 30.44 -12.38 25.79
C SER A 411 29.61 -12.11 27.06
N GLU A 412 29.77 -10.95 27.67
CA GLU A 412 29.04 -10.54 28.89
C GLU A 412 27.81 -9.68 28.56
N VAL A 413 27.61 -9.34 27.25
CA VAL A 413 26.41 -8.61 26.79
C VAL A 413 25.26 -9.58 26.65
N THR A 414 24.18 -9.34 27.41
CA THR A 414 22.96 -10.17 27.45
C THR A 414 21.79 -9.53 26.71
#